data_4da0ab9cb33345e7cebd344cd96ca71c
#
_entry.id   4da0ab9cb33345e7cebd344cd96ca71c
#
_cell.length_a   1.000
_cell.length_b   1.000
_cell.length_c   1.000
_cell.angle_alpha   90.00
_cell.angle_beta   90.00
_cell.angle_gamma   90.00
#
_symmetry.space_group_name_H-M   'P 1'
#
loop_
_entity.id
_entity.type
_entity.pdbx_description
1 polymer ?
#
loop_
_entity_poly.entity_id
_entity_poly.type
_entity_poly.pdbx_seq_one_letter_code
_entity_poly.pdbx_strand_id
1 'polypeptide(L)'
;MVCNVVKSEGCDLSQWKHAAMMNIWLDTDIGSDVDDAVALLCAIRHPGVRLVGVSTVMHRVEINTWLAQEMLSRGGLAHVPVLSGAAVALGGDAAAEDASDWIPSHGRLAPPLPRLSAHQDAERVATIAEAMLAIAEPYHLLTIGPLTNAARLLRDHPQVRKRWASVTCMSGWLDAQRAEYNVECDVAAAQAVVAQTAPTMVGLEASSYTLTREEAEGALDPTNAVSAFLLDCYREYRAHSDWLKEDEGKPMTLFDAITLISMVRPDLFTLQQVKALVEDDGRMRLTDDGSAITYATACNWDSVRPVILGLMRG
;
A
#
# COMPACT_ATOMS: atom_id res chain seq x y z
N MET A 1 10.51 -20.82 40.32
CA MET A 1 10.39 -20.87 38.86
C MET A 1 10.76 -19.49 38.32
N VAL A 2 11.96 -19.36 37.75
CA VAL A 2 12.47 -18.07 37.23
C VAL A 2 11.88 -17.92 35.86
N CYS A 3 11.03 -16.90 35.68
CA CYS A 3 10.48 -16.52 34.38
C CYS A 3 11.63 -15.91 33.56
N ASN A 4 12.14 -16.66 32.60
CA ASN A 4 13.08 -16.11 31.60
C ASN A 4 12.32 -15.14 30.72
N VAL A 5 12.49 -13.84 31.00
CA VAL A 5 12.14 -12.77 30.04
C VAL A 5 13.10 -12.94 28.85
N VAL A 6 12.59 -13.47 27.76
CA VAL A 6 13.27 -13.43 26.47
C VAL A 6 13.36 -11.94 26.09
N LYS A 7 14.56 -11.36 26.23
CA LYS A 7 14.87 -10.06 25.65
C LYS A 7 14.61 -10.19 24.14
N SER A 8 13.59 -9.52 23.62
CA SER A 8 13.40 -9.32 22.21
C SER A 8 14.64 -8.56 21.70
N GLU A 9 15.54 -9.25 21.02
CA GLU A 9 16.59 -8.59 20.25
C GLU A 9 15.90 -7.71 19.24
N GLY A 10 15.94 -6.39 19.43
CA GLY A 10 15.40 -5.41 18.51
C GLY A 10 16.10 -5.59 17.15
N CYS A 11 15.35 -5.53 16.07
CA CYS A 11 15.91 -5.51 14.72
C CYS A 11 16.92 -4.37 14.64
N ASP A 12 18.20 -4.71 14.42
CA ASP A 12 19.27 -3.71 14.28
C ASP A 12 19.14 -3.02 12.92
N LEU A 13 18.43 -1.89 12.90
CA LEU A 13 18.26 -1.05 11.71
C LEU A 13 19.60 -0.47 11.21
N SER A 14 20.71 -0.58 11.98
CA SER A 14 22.01 -0.06 11.61
C SER A 14 22.64 -0.79 10.40
N GLN A 15 22.29 -2.06 10.19
CA GLN A 15 22.75 -2.85 9.03
C GLN A 15 22.23 -2.29 7.68
N TRP A 16 21.25 -1.41 7.70
CA TRP A 16 20.63 -0.82 6.49
C TRP A 16 21.29 0.48 6.06
N LYS A 17 22.19 1.04 6.90
CA LYS A 17 22.88 2.31 6.60
C LYS A 17 23.81 2.25 5.39
N HIS A 18 24.09 1.05 4.86
CA HIS A 18 24.97 0.84 3.71
C HIS A 18 24.26 0.33 2.46
N ALA A 19 22.94 0.10 2.52
CA ALA A 19 22.15 -0.24 1.34
C ALA A 19 21.96 1.00 0.44
N ALA A 20 21.92 0.79 -0.88
CA ALA A 20 21.60 1.87 -1.81
C ALA A 20 20.19 2.40 -1.50
N MET A 21 20.06 3.74 -1.44
CA MET A 21 18.77 4.40 -1.20
C MET A 21 17.78 4.05 -2.31
N MET A 22 16.64 3.50 -1.95
CA MET A 22 15.56 3.15 -2.89
C MET A 22 14.56 4.30 -3.00
N ASN A 23 14.46 4.90 -4.18
CA ASN A 23 13.43 5.89 -4.47
C ASN A 23 12.11 5.19 -4.71
N ILE A 24 11.06 5.53 -3.97
CA ILE A 24 9.73 4.92 -4.09
C ILE A 24 8.69 6.01 -4.38
N TRP A 25 7.90 5.80 -5.42
CA TRP A 25 6.59 6.41 -5.56
C TRP A 25 5.56 5.43 -5.00
N LEU A 26 4.81 5.86 -4.00
CA LEU A 26 3.76 5.08 -3.36
C LEU A 26 2.40 5.44 -3.94
N ASP A 27 1.61 4.43 -4.35
CA ASP A 27 0.21 4.56 -4.74
C ASP A 27 -0.65 3.77 -3.75
N THR A 28 -1.64 4.42 -3.09
CA THR A 28 -2.30 3.93 -1.87
C THR A 28 -3.78 4.32 -1.85
N ASP A 29 -4.64 3.49 -1.30
CA ASP A 29 -6.04 3.81 -0.99
C ASP A 29 -6.27 4.04 0.52
N ILE A 30 -5.23 4.55 1.19
CA ILE A 30 -5.22 4.87 2.63
C ILE A 30 -6.54 5.49 3.09
N GLY A 31 -7.15 4.91 4.11
CA GLY A 31 -8.39 5.45 4.68
C GLY A 31 -9.34 4.39 5.19
N SER A 32 -9.49 3.27 4.49
CA SER A 32 -10.41 2.18 4.83
C SER A 32 -9.79 1.18 5.78
N ASP A 33 -8.75 0.51 5.38
CA ASP A 33 -7.94 -0.39 6.20
C ASP A 33 -6.73 0.36 6.77
N VAL A 34 -6.15 -0.13 7.85
CA VAL A 34 -5.07 0.60 8.55
C VAL A 34 -3.68 0.27 8.01
N ASP A 35 -3.55 -0.77 7.23
CA ASP A 35 -2.27 -1.30 6.73
C ASP A 35 -1.54 -0.36 5.78
N ASP A 36 -2.25 0.40 4.94
CA ASP A 36 -1.71 1.53 4.18
C ASP A 36 -0.98 2.53 5.09
N ALA A 37 -1.64 2.92 6.19
CA ALA A 37 -1.05 3.89 7.14
C ALA A 37 0.18 3.29 7.83
N VAL A 38 0.20 1.98 8.12
CA VAL A 38 1.37 1.27 8.66
C VAL A 38 2.48 1.22 7.61
N ALA A 39 2.16 0.92 6.34
CA ALA A 39 3.12 0.91 5.25
C ALA A 39 3.76 2.29 5.04
N LEU A 40 2.94 3.34 5.06
CA LEU A 40 3.43 4.72 4.94
C LEU A 40 4.32 5.11 6.13
N LEU A 41 3.96 4.74 7.39
CA LEU A 41 4.84 4.94 8.55
C LEU A 41 6.17 4.21 8.38
N CYS A 42 6.13 2.95 7.94
CA CYS A 42 7.34 2.17 7.67
C CYS A 42 8.21 2.83 6.59
N ALA A 43 7.62 3.33 5.51
CA ALA A 43 8.33 4.03 4.45
C ALA A 43 8.96 5.35 4.93
N ILE A 44 8.26 6.12 5.79
CA ILE A 44 8.77 7.36 6.41
C ILE A 44 10.02 7.07 7.25
N ARG A 45 10.04 5.96 7.98
CA ARG A 45 11.08 5.64 8.96
C ARG A 45 12.20 4.74 8.44
N HIS A 46 11.99 4.10 7.28
CA HIS A 46 12.96 3.15 6.77
C HIS A 46 14.21 3.86 6.24
N PRO A 47 15.42 3.61 6.80
CA PRO A 47 16.63 4.36 6.46
C PRO A 47 17.15 4.15 5.03
N GLY A 48 16.70 3.11 4.33
CA GLY A 48 17.02 2.81 2.94
C GLY A 48 15.94 3.21 1.94
N VAL A 49 14.85 3.88 2.39
CA VAL A 49 13.74 4.33 1.53
C VAL A 49 13.72 5.85 1.44
N ARG A 50 13.55 6.36 0.23
CA ARG A 50 13.24 7.75 -0.04
C ARG A 50 11.92 7.83 -0.80
N LEU A 51 10.89 8.33 -0.14
CA LEU A 51 9.64 8.65 -0.82
C LEU A 51 9.86 9.83 -1.76
N VAL A 52 9.58 9.65 -3.04
CA VAL A 52 9.70 10.68 -4.08
C VAL A 52 8.35 11.25 -4.48
N GLY A 53 7.26 10.62 -4.06
CA GLY A 53 5.89 11.06 -4.24
C GLY A 53 4.91 10.03 -3.72
N VAL A 54 3.69 10.47 -3.46
CA VAL A 54 2.56 9.62 -3.08
C VAL A 54 1.39 10.00 -3.97
N SER A 55 0.67 9.01 -4.50
CA SER A 55 -0.63 9.19 -5.14
C SER A 55 -1.69 8.39 -4.42
N THR A 56 -2.92 8.89 -4.41
CA THR A 56 -4.04 8.18 -3.80
C THR A 56 -5.02 7.69 -4.86
N VAL A 57 -5.73 6.63 -4.57
CA VAL A 57 -6.62 5.95 -5.51
C VAL A 57 -7.90 5.54 -4.81
N MET A 58 -8.98 5.41 -5.58
CA MET A 58 -10.30 4.91 -5.20
C MET A 58 -11.09 5.77 -4.21
N HIS A 59 -12.38 5.83 -4.46
CA HIS A 59 -13.37 6.45 -3.59
C HIS A 59 -13.08 7.93 -3.24
N ARG A 60 -12.97 8.22 -1.97
CA ARG A 60 -12.80 9.56 -1.40
C ARG A 60 -11.33 10.00 -1.46
N VAL A 61 -10.80 10.13 -2.68
CA VAL A 61 -9.36 10.45 -2.88
C VAL A 61 -8.91 11.76 -2.20
N GLU A 62 -9.81 12.70 -1.97
CA GLU A 62 -9.50 13.92 -1.19
C GLU A 62 -9.23 13.61 0.28
N ILE A 63 -9.95 12.65 0.86
CA ILE A 63 -9.74 12.17 2.23
C ILE A 63 -8.43 11.38 2.30
N ASN A 64 -8.22 10.46 1.37
CA ASN A 64 -7.02 9.63 1.29
C ASN A 64 -5.77 10.53 1.14
N THR A 65 -5.86 11.56 0.29
CA THR A 65 -4.78 12.55 0.11
C THR A 65 -4.49 13.30 1.41
N TRP A 66 -5.53 13.76 2.12
CA TRP A 66 -5.36 14.43 3.39
C TRP A 66 -4.68 13.53 4.44
N LEU A 67 -5.10 12.27 4.55
CA LEU A 67 -4.50 11.29 5.48
C LEU A 67 -3.01 11.10 5.19
N ALA A 68 -2.65 10.89 3.92
CA ALA A 68 -1.25 10.72 3.51
C ALA A 68 -0.43 12.00 3.79
N GLN A 69 -0.99 13.19 3.54
CA GLN A 69 -0.35 14.48 3.84
C GLN A 69 -0.10 14.65 5.34
N GLU A 70 -1.08 14.31 6.19
CA GLU A 70 -0.93 14.37 7.65
C GLU A 70 0.16 13.41 8.14
N MET A 71 0.20 12.18 7.63
CA MET A 71 1.24 11.21 7.97
C MET A 71 2.64 11.74 7.61
N LEU A 72 2.81 12.23 6.38
CA LEU A 72 4.08 12.76 5.90
C LEU A 72 4.50 14.02 6.68
N SER A 73 3.57 14.94 6.92
CA SER A 73 3.83 16.18 7.66
C SER A 73 4.30 15.88 9.08
N ARG A 74 3.60 15.00 9.79
CA ARG A 74 3.95 14.58 11.15
C ARG A 74 5.21 13.74 11.20
N GLY A 75 5.55 13.05 10.10
CA GLY A 75 6.79 12.31 9.91
C GLY A 75 7.98 13.16 9.45
N GLY A 76 7.83 14.50 9.32
CA GLY A 76 8.89 15.41 8.88
C GLY A 76 9.15 15.42 7.37
N LEU A 77 8.27 14.84 6.56
CA LEU A 77 8.37 14.72 5.11
C LEU A 77 7.30 15.57 4.35
N ALA A 78 6.89 16.71 4.91
CA ALA A 78 5.88 17.60 4.29
C ALA A 78 6.27 18.10 2.89
N HIS A 79 7.53 17.97 2.48
CA HIS A 79 8.02 18.34 1.15
C HIS A 79 7.74 17.28 0.08
N VAL A 80 7.39 16.04 0.46
CA VAL A 80 7.04 14.97 -0.49
C VAL A 80 5.67 15.28 -1.09
N PRO A 81 5.53 15.34 -2.42
CA PRO A 81 4.25 15.62 -3.06
C PRO A 81 3.25 14.48 -2.80
N VAL A 82 2.02 14.85 -2.45
CA VAL A 82 0.89 13.93 -2.34
C VAL A 82 -0.20 14.39 -3.30
N LEU A 83 -0.58 13.54 -4.24
CA LEU A 83 -1.49 13.86 -5.33
C LEU A 83 -2.72 12.94 -5.30
N SER A 84 -3.91 13.55 -5.42
CA SER A 84 -5.13 12.77 -5.62
C SER A 84 -5.14 12.16 -7.01
N GLY A 85 -5.44 10.89 -7.11
CA GLY A 85 -5.55 10.16 -8.37
C GLY A 85 -7.01 9.85 -8.74
N ALA A 86 -7.23 8.69 -9.34
CA ALA A 86 -8.55 8.24 -9.79
C ALA A 86 -9.42 7.82 -8.61
N ALA A 87 -10.63 8.36 -8.53
CA ALA A 87 -11.64 8.00 -7.55
C ALA A 87 -12.42 6.75 -7.94
N VAL A 88 -12.47 6.41 -9.23
CA VAL A 88 -13.27 5.31 -9.78
C VAL A 88 -12.42 4.38 -10.65
N ALA A 89 -12.74 3.09 -10.62
CA ALA A 89 -12.11 2.04 -11.43
C ALA A 89 -12.17 2.34 -12.95
N LEU A 90 -11.34 1.65 -13.74
CA LEU A 90 -11.42 1.71 -15.20
C LEU A 90 -12.81 1.27 -15.67
N GLY A 91 -13.51 2.16 -16.38
CA GLY A 91 -14.89 1.87 -16.83
C GLY A 91 -15.95 1.90 -15.74
N GLY A 92 -15.61 2.33 -14.52
CA GLY A 92 -16.56 2.55 -13.42
C GLY A 92 -17.46 3.76 -13.65
N ASP A 93 -18.54 3.84 -12.88
CA ASP A 93 -19.53 4.92 -12.95
C ASP A 93 -19.16 6.10 -12.07
N ALA A 94 -18.62 7.16 -12.70
CA ALA A 94 -18.22 8.39 -12.02
C ALA A 94 -19.39 9.10 -11.33
N ALA A 95 -20.60 9.03 -11.88
CA ALA A 95 -21.77 9.67 -11.28
C ALA A 95 -22.24 8.93 -10.02
N ALA A 96 -22.17 7.58 -10.06
CA ALA A 96 -22.47 6.76 -8.88
C ALA A 96 -21.44 7.00 -7.75
N GLU A 97 -20.15 7.11 -8.08
CA GLU A 97 -19.10 7.42 -7.12
C GLU A 97 -19.32 8.83 -6.54
N ASP A 98 -19.57 9.83 -7.36
CA ASP A 98 -19.82 11.20 -6.89
C ASP A 98 -21.06 11.31 -6.00
N ALA A 99 -22.04 10.42 -6.16
CA ALA A 99 -23.25 10.34 -5.35
C ALA A 99 -23.09 9.52 -4.06
N SER A 100 -21.99 8.82 -3.87
CA SER A 100 -21.77 7.96 -2.70
C SER A 100 -21.48 8.77 -1.44
N ASP A 101 -22.18 8.48 -0.34
CA ASP A 101 -21.93 9.06 0.98
C ASP A 101 -20.91 8.28 1.82
N TRP A 102 -20.30 7.24 1.22
CA TRP A 102 -19.36 6.40 1.94
C TRP A 102 -18.12 7.17 2.41
N ILE A 103 -17.72 6.96 3.66
CA ILE A 103 -16.52 7.54 4.26
C ILE A 103 -15.66 6.39 4.77
N PRO A 104 -14.38 6.34 4.38
CA PRO A 104 -13.45 5.30 4.86
C PRO A 104 -13.30 5.35 6.39
N SER A 105 -12.99 4.22 7.01
CA SER A 105 -13.00 4.04 8.48
C SER A 105 -12.22 5.14 9.21
N HIS A 106 -10.93 5.24 8.98
CA HIS A 106 -10.12 6.29 9.62
C HIS A 106 -10.07 7.61 8.84
N GLY A 107 -10.69 7.64 7.65
CA GLY A 107 -11.01 8.88 6.94
C GLY A 107 -11.92 9.82 7.75
N ARG A 108 -12.59 9.30 8.78
CA ARG A 108 -13.39 10.11 9.73
C ARG A 108 -12.56 11.10 10.55
N LEU A 109 -11.23 10.94 10.57
CA LEU A 109 -10.32 11.93 11.16
C LEU A 109 -10.17 13.18 10.29
N ALA A 110 -10.50 13.11 9.00
CA ALA A 110 -10.40 14.27 8.11
C ALA A 110 -11.43 15.34 8.48
N PRO A 111 -11.04 16.62 8.37
CA PRO A 111 -12.01 17.70 8.45
C PRO A 111 -13.00 17.62 7.27
N PRO A 112 -14.11 18.35 7.30
CA PRO A 112 -14.96 18.47 6.12
C PRO A 112 -14.14 18.96 4.90
N LEU A 113 -13.98 18.09 3.91
CA LEU A 113 -13.26 18.38 2.67
C LEU A 113 -14.27 18.47 1.50
N PRO A 114 -14.05 19.39 0.54
CA PRO A 114 -14.82 19.38 -0.69
C PRO A 114 -14.53 18.09 -1.46
N ARG A 115 -15.60 17.42 -1.89
CA ARG A 115 -15.47 16.20 -2.68
C ARG A 115 -14.82 16.51 -4.02
N LEU A 116 -13.85 15.69 -4.43
CA LEU A 116 -13.28 15.70 -5.76
C LEU A 116 -14.13 14.82 -6.68
N SER A 117 -14.66 15.41 -7.75
CA SER A 117 -15.49 14.66 -8.70
C SER A 117 -14.69 13.63 -9.46
N ALA A 118 -15.22 12.40 -9.58
CA ALA A 118 -14.64 11.33 -10.36
C ALA A 118 -14.58 11.63 -11.87
N HIS A 119 -15.39 12.56 -12.37
CA HIS A 119 -15.30 13.06 -13.75
C HIS A 119 -13.97 13.75 -14.07
N GLN A 120 -13.21 14.17 -13.05
CA GLN A 120 -11.89 14.81 -13.19
C GLN A 120 -10.72 13.83 -13.03
N ASP A 121 -10.97 12.52 -12.96
CA ASP A 121 -9.92 11.50 -12.78
C ASP A 121 -8.79 11.61 -13.82
N ALA A 122 -9.13 11.87 -15.09
CA ALA A 122 -8.13 11.98 -16.14
C ALA A 122 -7.18 13.16 -15.91
N GLU A 123 -7.67 14.30 -15.42
CA GLU A 123 -6.86 15.48 -15.12
C GLU A 123 -5.94 15.22 -13.93
N ARG A 124 -6.45 14.55 -12.89
CA ARG A 124 -5.65 14.18 -11.72
C ARG A 124 -4.55 13.18 -12.07
N VAL A 125 -4.85 12.18 -12.87
CA VAL A 125 -3.84 11.22 -13.35
C VAL A 125 -2.81 11.90 -14.25
N ALA A 126 -3.20 12.88 -15.08
CA ALA A 126 -2.25 13.68 -15.84
C ALA A 126 -1.29 14.46 -14.94
N THR A 127 -1.79 15.05 -13.83
CA THR A 127 -0.96 15.73 -12.82
C THR A 127 0.02 14.76 -12.16
N ILE A 128 -0.39 13.52 -11.85
CA ILE A 128 0.51 12.47 -11.36
C ILE A 128 1.58 12.17 -12.40
N ALA A 129 1.21 12.02 -13.68
CA ALA A 129 2.16 11.74 -14.75
C ALA A 129 3.21 12.85 -14.90
N GLU A 130 2.79 14.12 -14.84
CA GLU A 130 3.71 15.27 -14.88
C GLU A 130 4.70 15.25 -13.71
N ALA A 131 4.22 15.02 -12.49
CA ALA A 131 5.07 14.93 -11.31
C ALA A 131 6.05 13.74 -11.42
N MET A 132 5.59 12.59 -11.85
CA MET A 132 6.42 11.40 -12.08
C MET A 132 7.51 11.63 -13.12
N LEU A 133 7.20 12.33 -14.20
CA LEU A 133 8.16 12.65 -15.27
C LEU A 133 9.20 13.68 -14.84
N ALA A 134 8.87 14.55 -13.89
CA ALA A 134 9.78 15.56 -13.37
C ALA A 134 10.88 14.96 -12.45
N ILE A 135 10.71 13.74 -11.95
CA ILE A 135 11.72 13.06 -11.13
C ILE A 135 12.90 12.70 -12.03
N ALA A 136 14.10 13.19 -11.70
CA ALA A 136 15.30 12.98 -12.52
C ALA A 136 15.82 11.54 -12.47
N GLU A 137 15.78 10.91 -11.31
CA GLU A 137 16.30 9.56 -11.06
C GLU A 137 15.23 8.50 -11.30
N PRO A 138 15.59 7.27 -11.71
CA PRO A 138 14.65 6.15 -11.72
C PRO A 138 14.12 5.88 -10.30
N TYR A 139 12.86 5.48 -10.23
CA TYR A 139 12.21 5.13 -8.98
C TYR A 139 11.38 3.85 -9.13
N HIS A 140 11.09 3.21 -8.02
CA HIS A 140 10.23 2.04 -7.94
C HIS A 140 8.79 2.50 -7.70
N LEU A 141 7.85 1.94 -8.45
CA LEU A 141 6.42 2.13 -8.18
C LEU A 141 5.98 1.04 -7.20
N LEU A 142 5.50 1.45 -6.04
CA LEU A 142 4.83 0.59 -5.07
C LEU A 142 3.35 0.94 -5.06
N THR A 143 2.49 -0.01 -5.46
CA THR A 143 1.03 0.12 -5.40
C THR A 143 0.51 -0.79 -4.29
N ILE A 144 -0.18 -0.22 -3.33
CA ILE A 144 -0.78 -0.93 -2.21
C ILE A 144 -2.32 -0.82 -2.17
N GLY A 145 -2.90 -0.08 -3.11
CA GLY A 145 -4.33 -0.06 -3.43
C GLY A 145 -4.62 -0.64 -4.81
N PRO A 146 -5.87 -0.50 -5.30
CA PRO A 146 -6.26 -0.92 -6.64
C PRO A 146 -5.39 -0.29 -7.73
N LEU A 147 -5.07 -1.06 -8.78
CA LEU A 147 -4.09 -0.71 -9.80
C LEU A 147 -4.56 0.36 -10.80
N THR A 148 -5.65 1.06 -10.51
CA THR A 148 -6.33 2.00 -11.39
C THR A 148 -5.43 3.14 -11.87
N ASN A 149 -4.69 3.80 -10.97
CA ASN A 149 -3.77 4.86 -11.35
C ASN A 149 -2.67 4.34 -12.27
N ALA A 150 -2.04 3.22 -11.92
CA ALA A 150 -0.99 2.60 -12.74
C ALA A 150 -1.49 2.24 -14.13
N ALA A 151 -2.69 1.66 -14.24
CA ALA A 151 -3.29 1.31 -15.54
C ALA A 151 -3.64 2.54 -16.38
N ARG A 152 -4.21 3.59 -15.77
CA ARG A 152 -4.49 4.86 -16.46
C ARG A 152 -3.18 5.53 -16.94
N LEU A 153 -2.13 5.52 -16.12
CA LEU A 153 -0.81 6.03 -16.50
C LEU A 153 -0.22 5.26 -17.69
N LEU A 154 -0.32 3.94 -17.71
CA LEU A 154 0.15 3.12 -18.82
C LEU A 154 -0.63 3.39 -20.11
N ARG A 155 -1.94 3.60 -20.01
CA ARG A 155 -2.82 3.85 -21.16
C ARG A 155 -2.65 5.26 -21.72
N ASP A 156 -2.73 6.28 -20.85
CA ASP A 156 -2.87 7.68 -21.24
C ASP A 156 -1.53 8.43 -21.26
N HIS A 157 -0.54 7.97 -20.46
CA HIS A 157 0.79 8.57 -20.29
C HIS A 157 1.91 7.52 -20.36
N PRO A 158 2.00 6.68 -21.39
CA PRO A 158 2.91 5.51 -21.45
C PRO A 158 4.39 5.85 -21.28
N GLN A 159 4.79 7.10 -21.51
CA GLN A 159 6.16 7.56 -21.29
C GLN A 159 6.61 7.46 -19.83
N VAL A 160 5.66 7.48 -18.87
CA VAL A 160 5.94 7.35 -17.43
C VAL A 160 6.56 5.99 -17.11
N ARG A 161 6.15 4.92 -17.84
CA ARG A 161 6.67 3.56 -17.64
C ARG A 161 8.20 3.49 -17.71
N LYS A 162 8.83 4.33 -18.54
CA LYS A 162 10.30 4.37 -18.69
C LYS A 162 11.02 4.92 -17.46
N ARG A 163 10.30 5.54 -16.55
CA ARG A 163 10.82 6.08 -15.28
C ARG A 163 10.78 5.04 -14.14
N TRP A 164 9.95 4.01 -14.27
CA TRP A 164 9.80 2.98 -13.27
C TRP A 164 10.93 1.96 -13.40
N ALA A 165 11.76 1.86 -12.35
CA ALA A 165 12.80 0.82 -12.25
C ALA A 165 12.15 -0.55 -12.04
N SER A 166 11.10 -0.62 -11.25
CA SER A 166 10.23 -1.81 -11.08
C SER A 166 8.83 -1.38 -10.66
N VAL A 167 7.90 -2.33 -10.74
CA VAL A 167 6.54 -2.22 -10.18
C VAL A 167 6.38 -3.33 -9.16
N THR A 168 5.98 -2.98 -7.93
CA THR A 168 5.63 -3.94 -6.87
C THR A 168 4.22 -3.64 -6.41
N CYS A 169 3.39 -4.68 -6.29
CA CYS A 169 1.97 -4.53 -5.96
C CYS A 169 1.61 -5.40 -4.74
N MET A 170 0.90 -4.82 -3.76
CA MET A 170 0.09 -5.62 -2.86
C MET A 170 -1.17 -6.03 -3.64
N SER A 171 -1.18 -7.25 -4.17
CA SER A 171 -2.25 -7.65 -5.07
C SER A 171 -2.19 -9.16 -5.35
N GLY A 172 -3.37 -9.75 -5.46
CA GLY A 172 -3.56 -11.10 -5.96
C GLY A 172 -3.67 -12.19 -4.89
N TRP A 173 -4.26 -13.28 -5.34
CA TRP A 173 -4.38 -14.55 -4.59
C TRP A 173 -4.37 -15.69 -5.60
N LEU A 174 -3.24 -16.41 -5.70
CA LEU A 174 -3.09 -17.46 -6.71
C LEU A 174 -3.97 -18.66 -6.44
N ASP A 175 -4.61 -19.16 -7.51
CA ASP A 175 -5.45 -20.35 -7.52
C ASP A 175 -6.55 -20.37 -6.45
N ALA A 176 -6.93 -19.19 -5.93
CA ALA A 176 -8.01 -19.04 -4.96
C ALA A 176 -9.40 -19.08 -5.63
N GLN A 177 -10.41 -19.32 -4.81
CA GLN A 177 -11.81 -19.38 -5.28
C GLN A 177 -12.46 -18.01 -5.46
N ARG A 178 -11.78 -16.95 -5.06
CA ARG A 178 -12.23 -15.55 -5.19
C ARG A 178 -11.05 -14.63 -5.51
N ALA A 179 -11.36 -13.44 -6.01
CA ALA A 179 -10.38 -12.39 -6.20
C ALA A 179 -9.82 -11.86 -4.85
N GLU A 180 -8.63 -11.33 -4.87
CA GLU A 180 -8.09 -10.47 -3.83
C GLU A 180 -8.72 -9.08 -4.00
N TYR A 181 -8.87 -8.33 -2.90
CA TYR A 181 -9.67 -7.10 -2.85
C TYR A 181 -9.20 -6.01 -3.82
N ASN A 182 -7.90 -5.72 -3.90
CA ASN A 182 -7.36 -4.70 -4.82
C ASN A 182 -7.59 -5.09 -6.29
N VAL A 183 -7.51 -6.40 -6.60
CA VAL A 183 -7.87 -6.91 -7.93
C VAL A 183 -9.37 -6.80 -8.17
N GLU A 184 -10.20 -7.17 -7.19
CA GLU A 184 -11.66 -7.11 -7.29
C GLU A 184 -12.17 -5.68 -7.53
N CYS A 185 -11.54 -4.71 -6.90
CA CYS A 185 -11.89 -3.29 -7.07
C CYS A 185 -11.67 -2.79 -8.50
N ASP A 186 -10.67 -3.30 -9.23
CA ASP A 186 -10.44 -2.92 -10.64
C ASP A 186 -9.73 -4.04 -11.42
N VAL A 187 -10.52 -5.04 -11.84
CA VAL A 187 -10.03 -6.19 -12.59
C VAL A 187 -9.33 -5.77 -13.89
N ALA A 188 -9.91 -4.80 -14.61
CA ALA A 188 -9.35 -4.32 -15.88
C ALA A 188 -7.98 -3.64 -15.69
N ALA A 189 -7.82 -2.90 -14.59
CA ALA A 189 -6.53 -2.31 -14.23
C ALA A 189 -5.49 -3.38 -13.88
N ALA A 190 -5.88 -4.39 -13.09
CA ALA A 190 -4.99 -5.49 -12.74
C ALA A 190 -4.53 -6.27 -13.98
N GLN A 191 -5.44 -6.59 -14.91
CA GLN A 191 -5.13 -7.21 -16.20
C GLN A 191 -4.12 -6.37 -16.98
N ALA A 192 -4.35 -5.05 -17.10
CA ALA A 192 -3.51 -4.15 -17.86
C ALA A 192 -2.10 -4.02 -17.28
N VAL A 193 -1.98 -3.87 -15.94
CA VAL A 193 -0.69 -3.73 -15.25
C VAL A 193 0.11 -5.01 -15.33
N VAL A 194 -0.51 -6.17 -15.05
CA VAL A 194 0.14 -7.48 -15.14
C VAL A 194 0.69 -7.73 -16.54
N ALA A 195 -0.11 -7.44 -17.59
CA ALA A 195 0.29 -7.65 -18.97
C ALA A 195 1.45 -6.75 -19.44
N GLN A 196 1.57 -5.52 -18.90
CA GLN A 196 2.47 -4.51 -19.44
C GLN A 196 3.74 -4.27 -18.61
N THR A 197 3.78 -4.73 -17.34
CA THR A 197 4.88 -4.32 -16.44
C THR A 197 5.72 -5.47 -15.91
N ALA A 198 5.25 -6.72 -16.00
CA ALA A 198 5.86 -7.88 -15.35
C ALA A 198 6.15 -7.59 -13.85
N PRO A 199 5.12 -7.26 -13.05
CA PRO A 199 5.32 -6.76 -11.70
C PRO A 199 5.81 -7.84 -10.73
N THR A 200 6.37 -7.40 -9.61
CA THR A 200 6.42 -8.22 -8.39
C THR A 200 5.09 -8.08 -7.67
N MET A 201 4.40 -9.19 -7.45
CA MET A 201 3.12 -9.23 -6.74
C MET A 201 3.29 -9.92 -5.39
N VAL A 202 2.86 -9.27 -4.33
CA VAL A 202 2.84 -9.82 -2.98
C VAL A 202 1.38 -10.07 -2.63
N GLY A 203 0.95 -11.31 -2.87
CA GLY A 203 -0.43 -11.72 -2.66
C GLY A 203 -0.72 -12.12 -1.21
N LEU A 204 -1.96 -12.54 -0.99
CA LEU A 204 -2.45 -12.90 0.35
C LEU A 204 -1.66 -14.05 0.99
N GLU A 205 -1.03 -14.94 0.22
CA GLU A 205 -0.21 -16.03 0.73
C GLU A 205 1.00 -15.54 1.51
N ALA A 206 1.58 -14.40 1.10
CA ALA A 206 2.77 -13.84 1.73
C ALA A 206 2.48 -12.67 2.66
N SER A 207 1.30 -12.05 2.58
CA SER A 207 1.01 -10.79 3.28
C SER A 207 -0.05 -10.89 4.38
N SER A 208 -0.81 -11.98 4.49
CA SER A 208 -1.92 -12.14 5.45
C SER A 208 -1.46 -12.33 6.90
N TYR A 209 -0.69 -11.36 7.42
CA TYR A 209 -0.27 -11.35 8.81
C TYR A 209 -0.80 -10.11 9.54
N THR A 210 -0.94 -10.25 10.85
CA THR A 210 -1.50 -9.20 11.70
C THR A 210 -0.67 -9.03 12.97
N LEU A 211 -0.82 -7.90 13.62
CA LEU A 211 -0.42 -7.68 15.01
C LEU A 211 -1.67 -7.70 15.90
N THR A 212 -1.54 -8.30 17.08
CA THR A 212 -2.57 -8.12 18.09
C THR A 212 -2.68 -6.64 18.46
N ARG A 213 -3.81 -6.26 19.04
CA ARG A 213 -3.99 -4.89 19.53
C ARG A 213 -2.87 -4.46 20.48
N GLU A 214 -2.50 -5.32 21.43
CA GLU A 214 -1.47 -5.02 22.43
C GLU A 214 -0.11 -4.80 21.76
N GLU A 215 0.26 -5.62 20.79
CA GLU A 215 1.50 -5.46 20.02
C GLU A 215 1.51 -4.17 19.21
N ALA A 216 0.40 -3.84 18.52
CA ALA A 216 0.28 -2.65 17.71
C ALA A 216 0.35 -1.37 18.57
N GLU A 217 -0.46 -1.29 19.62
CA GLU A 217 -0.47 -0.15 20.54
C GLU A 217 0.86 -0.02 21.31
N GLY A 218 1.48 -1.14 21.69
CA GLY A 218 2.78 -1.16 22.37
C GLY A 218 3.98 -0.83 21.48
N ALA A 219 3.81 -0.89 20.15
CA ALA A 219 4.87 -0.53 19.19
C ALA A 219 4.86 0.95 18.81
N LEU A 220 3.81 1.70 19.13
CA LEU A 220 3.64 3.09 18.73
C LEU A 220 3.80 4.02 19.95
N ASP A 221 4.76 4.94 19.85
CA ASP A 221 4.97 5.97 20.87
C ASP A 221 3.93 7.09 20.72
N PRO A 222 2.98 7.25 21.66
CA PRO A 222 1.94 8.29 21.58
C PRO A 222 2.49 9.71 21.72
N THR A 223 3.76 9.89 22.11
CA THR A 223 4.42 11.20 22.16
C THR A 223 5.04 11.61 20.83
N ASN A 224 5.26 10.65 19.93
CA ASN A 224 5.72 10.92 18.57
C ASN A 224 4.52 11.26 17.67
N ALA A 225 4.59 12.39 16.96
CA ALA A 225 3.44 12.95 16.25
C ALA A 225 2.85 12.01 15.17
N VAL A 226 3.68 11.30 14.39
CA VAL A 226 3.18 10.39 13.36
C VAL A 226 2.67 9.08 13.97
N SER A 227 3.30 8.56 15.04
CA SER A 227 2.82 7.38 15.76
C SER A 227 1.47 7.65 16.45
N ALA A 228 1.31 8.83 17.07
CA ALA A 228 0.05 9.23 17.68
C ALA A 228 -1.08 9.28 16.64
N PHE A 229 -0.80 9.82 15.46
CA PHE A 229 -1.79 9.87 14.38
C PHE A 229 -2.15 8.47 13.87
N LEU A 230 -1.17 7.58 13.69
CA LEU A 230 -1.45 6.17 13.34
C LEU A 230 -2.28 5.46 14.42
N LEU A 231 -2.05 5.75 15.69
CA LEU A 231 -2.90 5.22 16.78
C LEU A 231 -4.35 5.70 16.64
N ASP A 232 -4.56 6.97 16.26
CA ASP A 232 -5.90 7.50 16.02
C ASP A 232 -6.54 6.83 14.78
N CYS A 233 -5.79 6.65 13.69
CA CYS A 233 -6.23 5.86 12.52
C CYS A 233 -6.66 4.45 12.91
N TYR A 234 -5.86 3.76 13.72
CA TYR A 234 -6.16 2.41 14.18
C TYR A 234 -7.40 2.34 15.09
N ARG A 235 -7.63 3.35 15.93
CA ARG A 235 -8.85 3.45 16.76
C ARG A 235 -10.10 3.61 15.91
N GLU A 236 -10.07 4.51 14.92
CA GLU A 236 -11.18 4.72 13.99
C GLU A 236 -11.44 3.46 13.14
N TYR A 237 -10.38 2.83 12.63
CA TYR A 237 -10.49 1.57 11.91
C TYR A 237 -11.18 0.48 12.74
N ARG A 238 -10.77 0.30 13.99
CA ARG A 238 -11.40 -0.68 14.89
C ARG A 238 -12.84 -0.33 15.23
N ALA A 239 -13.18 0.95 15.29
CA ALA A 239 -14.53 1.39 15.62
C ALA A 239 -15.51 1.25 14.44
N HIS A 240 -15.02 1.36 13.18
CA HIS A 240 -15.88 1.52 12.00
C HIS A 240 -15.64 0.51 10.89
N SER A 241 -14.70 -0.43 11.05
CA SER A 241 -14.51 -1.49 10.06
C SER A 241 -15.58 -2.57 10.20
N ASP A 242 -16.33 -2.82 9.13
CA ASP A 242 -17.45 -3.76 9.13
C ASP A 242 -17.01 -5.24 8.96
N TRP A 243 -15.80 -5.48 8.40
CA TRP A 243 -15.30 -6.82 8.17
C TRP A 243 -14.53 -7.41 9.36
N LEU A 244 -14.08 -6.57 10.31
CA LEU A 244 -13.43 -7.02 11.53
C LEU A 244 -14.46 -7.60 12.51
N LYS A 245 -14.20 -8.81 12.98
CA LYS A 245 -15.04 -9.47 13.97
C LYS A 245 -14.61 -9.09 15.38
N GLU A 246 -15.58 -8.90 16.26
CA GLU A 246 -15.35 -8.57 17.67
C GLU A 246 -14.57 -9.66 18.43
N ASP A 247 -14.82 -10.93 18.12
CA ASP A 247 -14.18 -12.09 18.73
C ASP A 247 -12.71 -12.25 18.32
N GLU A 248 -12.28 -11.65 17.21
CA GLU A 248 -10.89 -11.64 16.76
C GLU A 248 -10.05 -10.51 17.37
N GLY A 249 -10.64 -9.70 18.28
CA GLY A 249 -9.94 -8.59 18.95
C GLY A 249 -9.57 -7.43 18.03
N LYS A 250 -10.06 -7.42 16.78
CA LYS A 250 -9.78 -6.42 15.74
C LYS A 250 -8.27 -6.12 15.63
N PRO A 251 -7.48 -7.06 15.11
CA PRO A 251 -6.04 -6.91 14.98
C PRO A 251 -5.67 -5.81 13.98
N MET A 252 -4.41 -5.36 14.02
CA MET A 252 -3.85 -4.48 13.01
C MET A 252 -3.37 -5.32 11.83
N THR A 253 -3.93 -5.09 10.66
CA THR A 253 -3.53 -5.73 9.41
C THR A 253 -2.22 -5.14 8.88
N LEU A 254 -1.46 -5.91 8.09
CA LEU A 254 -0.11 -5.53 7.68
C LEU A 254 0.20 -5.83 6.20
N PHE A 255 -0.81 -6.16 5.39
CA PHE A 255 -0.61 -6.57 3.99
C PHE A 255 0.37 -5.66 3.25
N ASP A 256 0.17 -4.36 3.34
CA ASP A 256 0.91 -3.33 2.63
C ASP A 256 2.30 -3.09 3.21
N ALA A 257 2.41 -3.08 4.54
CA ALA A 257 3.70 -2.96 5.20
C ALA A 257 4.62 -4.13 4.83
N ILE A 258 4.07 -5.36 4.76
CA ILE A 258 4.80 -6.56 4.32
C ILE A 258 5.23 -6.40 2.86
N THR A 259 4.37 -5.83 2.01
CA THR A 259 4.70 -5.56 0.61
C THR A 259 5.85 -4.56 0.47
N LEU A 260 5.88 -3.49 1.26
CA LEU A 260 7.03 -2.59 1.32
C LEU A 260 8.32 -3.33 1.76
N ILE A 261 8.23 -4.19 2.79
CA ILE A 261 9.40 -4.95 3.26
C ILE A 261 9.91 -5.91 2.18
N SER A 262 9.05 -6.48 1.33
CA SER A 262 9.49 -7.35 0.23
C SER A 262 10.42 -6.63 -0.77
N MET A 263 10.25 -5.34 -0.95
CA MET A 263 11.11 -4.54 -1.84
C MET A 263 12.50 -4.30 -1.23
N VAL A 264 12.56 -4.03 0.06
CA VAL A 264 13.82 -3.67 0.75
C VAL A 264 14.54 -4.88 1.34
N ARG A 265 13.84 -6.00 1.55
CA ARG A 265 14.36 -7.28 2.04
C ARG A 265 13.76 -8.47 1.27
N PRO A 266 14.00 -8.55 -0.04
CA PRO A 266 13.50 -9.65 -0.85
C PRO A 266 14.03 -11.02 -0.38
N ASP A 267 15.17 -11.04 0.32
CA ASP A 267 15.76 -12.24 0.93
C ASP A 267 14.87 -12.89 2.02
N LEU A 268 13.92 -12.14 2.57
CA LEU A 268 12.95 -12.64 3.55
C LEU A 268 11.69 -13.25 2.92
N PHE A 269 11.63 -13.30 1.59
CA PHE A 269 10.46 -13.78 0.84
C PHE A 269 10.83 -14.93 -0.08
N THR A 270 9.88 -15.83 -0.28
CA THR A 270 9.99 -16.85 -1.35
C THR A 270 9.38 -16.24 -2.62
N LEU A 271 10.26 -15.76 -3.50
CA LEU A 271 9.87 -15.16 -4.78
C LEU A 271 10.01 -16.18 -5.91
N GLN A 272 8.97 -16.33 -6.73
CA GLN A 272 8.93 -17.23 -7.86
C GLN A 272 8.61 -16.48 -9.15
N GLN A 273 9.32 -16.81 -10.23
CA GLN A 273 8.94 -16.39 -11.58
C GLN A 273 7.86 -17.33 -12.08
N VAL A 274 6.67 -16.81 -12.29
CA VAL A 274 5.51 -17.57 -12.76
C VAL A 274 4.82 -16.84 -13.91
N LYS A 275 3.99 -17.60 -14.64
CA LYS A 275 3.05 -16.99 -15.58
C LYS A 275 1.64 -17.07 -14.98
N ALA A 276 0.97 -15.95 -14.90
CA ALA A 276 -0.36 -15.85 -14.33
C ALA A 276 -1.30 -15.03 -15.23
N LEU A 277 -2.56 -15.36 -15.17
CA LEU A 277 -3.67 -14.64 -15.79
C LEU A 277 -4.59 -14.11 -14.71
N VAL A 278 -4.99 -12.86 -14.83
CA VAL A 278 -6.12 -12.29 -14.10
C VAL A 278 -7.37 -12.54 -14.93
N GLU A 279 -8.27 -13.38 -14.44
CA GLU A 279 -9.52 -13.72 -15.10
C GLU A 279 -10.53 -12.56 -15.04
N ASP A 280 -11.59 -12.60 -15.82
CA ASP A 280 -12.59 -11.51 -15.89
C ASP A 280 -13.36 -11.32 -14.57
N ASP A 281 -13.34 -12.31 -13.68
CA ASP A 281 -13.90 -12.23 -12.33
C ASP A 281 -12.86 -11.84 -11.27
N GLY A 282 -11.66 -11.44 -11.69
CA GLY A 282 -10.57 -10.99 -10.82
C GLY A 282 -9.76 -12.12 -10.18
N ARG A 283 -10.12 -13.39 -10.35
CA ARG A 283 -9.30 -14.50 -9.85
C ARG A 283 -7.97 -14.59 -10.61
N MET A 284 -6.93 -14.95 -9.90
CA MET A 284 -5.61 -15.15 -10.51
C MET A 284 -5.31 -16.64 -10.63
N ARG A 285 -4.91 -17.06 -11.82
CA ARG A 285 -4.61 -18.45 -12.13
C ARG A 285 -3.24 -18.62 -12.78
N LEU A 286 -2.48 -19.63 -12.32
CA LEU A 286 -1.27 -20.06 -13.00
C LEU A 286 -1.60 -20.68 -14.36
N THR A 287 -0.94 -20.22 -15.41
CA THR A 287 -1.15 -20.73 -16.77
C THR A 287 0.00 -20.36 -17.69
N ASP A 288 0.35 -21.23 -18.61
CA ASP A 288 1.40 -20.99 -19.60
C ASP A 288 1.07 -19.83 -20.56
N ASP A 289 -0.20 -19.53 -20.77
CA ASP A 289 -0.69 -18.42 -21.62
C ASP A 289 -0.71 -17.08 -20.86
N GLY A 290 -0.41 -17.08 -19.55
CA GLY A 290 -0.40 -15.88 -18.72
C GLY A 290 0.81 -14.98 -18.94
N SER A 291 0.75 -13.80 -18.34
CA SER A 291 1.86 -12.86 -18.30
C SER A 291 2.91 -13.30 -17.28
N ALA A 292 4.19 -13.04 -17.59
CA ALA A 292 5.27 -13.29 -16.65
C ALA A 292 5.22 -12.29 -15.50
N ILE A 293 5.25 -12.79 -14.27
CA ILE A 293 5.31 -12.00 -13.03
C ILE A 293 6.32 -12.60 -12.06
N THR A 294 6.79 -11.81 -11.12
CA THR A 294 7.43 -12.32 -9.90
C THR A 294 6.35 -12.39 -8.82
N TYR A 295 6.14 -13.55 -8.20
CA TYR A 295 5.12 -13.71 -7.18
C TYR A 295 5.73 -14.15 -5.86
N ALA A 296 5.36 -13.46 -4.77
CA ALA A 296 5.74 -13.84 -3.41
C ALA A 296 4.77 -14.91 -2.89
N THR A 297 5.24 -16.13 -2.76
CA THR A 297 4.44 -17.26 -2.28
C THR A 297 4.48 -17.43 -0.76
N ALA A 298 5.46 -16.84 -0.09
CA ALA A 298 5.57 -16.82 1.37
C ALA A 298 6.50 -15.71 1.84
N CYS A 299 6.35 -15.28 3.08
CA CYS A 299 7.35 -14.50 3.79
C CYS A 299 7.85 -15.23 5.05
N ASN A 300 9.10 -14.96 5.43
CA ASN A 300 9.63 -15.39 6.72
C ASN A 300 9.11 -14.44 7.81
N TRP A 301 7.91 -14.73 8.33
CA TRP A 301 7.24 -13.86 9.29
C TRP A 301 8.05 -13.59 10.56
N ASP A 302 8.77 -14.59 11.07
CA ASP A 302 9.61 -14.43 12.26
C ASP A 302 10.74 -13.40 12.06
N SER A 303 11.16 -13.18 10.81
CA SER A 303 12.15 -12.17 10.42
C SER A 303 11.51 -10.85 9.97
N VAL A 304 10.37 -10.87 9.30
CA VAL A 304 9.66 -9.66 8.82
C VAL A 304 9.01 -8.90 9.97
N ARG A 305 8.36 -9.61 10.91
CA ARG A 305 7.67 -9.00 12.05
C ARG A 305 8.56 -8.08 12.91
N PRO A 306 9.77 -8.47 13.33
CA PRO A 306 10.66 -7.58 14.08
C PRO A 306 11.06 -6.33 13.31
N VAL A 307 11.19 -6.41 11.98
CA VAL A 307 11.48 -5.26 11.12
C VAL A 307 10.36 -4.24 11.18
N ILE A 308 9.12 -4.69 10.95
CA ILE A 308 7.93 -3.81 11.00
C ILE A 308 7.78 -3.18 12.38
N LEU A 309 7.85 -3.99 13.44
CA LEU A 309 7.78 -3.49 14.83
C LEU A 309 8.91 -2.51 15.15
N GLY A 310 10.12 -2.72 14.63
CA GLY A 310 11.25 -1.80 14.77
C GLY A 310 10.97 -0.46 14.12
N LEU A 311 10.42 -0.47 12.89
CA LEU A 311 10.03 0.75 12.17
C LEU A 311 8.84 1.46 12.85
N MET A 312 7.89 0.71 13.43
CA MET A 312 6.76 1.29 14.17
C MET A 312 7.20 2.00 15.47
N ARG A 313 8.28 1.53 16.11
CA ARG A 313 8.82 2.17 17.33
C ARG A 313 9.62 3.44 17.04
N GLY A 314 10.33 3.51 15.93
CA GLY A 314 11.15 4.63 15.47
C GLY A 314 12.60 4.51 15.86
#